data_9f5221cd3ec33f98b9c4dee09e39598d
#
_entry.id   9f5221cd3ec33f98b9c4dee09e39598d
#
_cell.length_a   1.000
_cell.length_b   1.000
_cell.length_c   1.000
_cell.angle_alpha   90.00
_cell.angle_beta   90.00
_cell.angle_gamma   90.00
#
_symmetry.space_group_name_H-M   'P 1'
#
loop_
_entity.id
_entity.type
_entity.pdbx_description
1 polymer ?
#
loop_
_entity_poly.entity_id
_entity_poly.type
_entity_poly.pdbx_seq_one_letter_code
_entity_poly.pdbx_strand_id
1 'polypeptide(L)'
;MGIKENDQRYIAHTYARFDVVLTHGKGCRVYDENEKEYLDLTAGIGVNALGYADDAWVQAVASQAATLPHVSNLYYSQPDSDVAELLCERCGFTNMFFANSGAEANEGAIKVARKYSSDHYGSGRHEIITLVNSFHGRTITALSATGQDHFHQHFDPFTPGFVHAVANDIADLKSKVSKRTCAVMLEMIQGEGGVLPLEPAFVSADRKSTRLNS
;
A
#
# COMPACT_ATOMS: atom_id res chain seq x y z
N MET A 1 -16.89 8.29 31.24
CA MET A 1 -15.53 8.30 30.65
C MET A 1 -15.69 8.78 29.22
N GLY A 2 -15.00 9.84 28.81
CA GLY A 2 -15.11 10.41 27.48
C GLY A 2 -14.36 9.57 26.43
N ILE A 3 -14.60 9.85 25.14
CA ILE A 3 -13.96 9.11 24.03
C ILE A 3 -12.45 9.18 24.11
N LYS A 4 -11.88 10.38 24.37
CA LYS A 4 -10.43 10.59 24.49
C LYS A 4 -9.83 9.85 25.70
N GLU A 5 -10.53 9.83 26.83
CA GLU A 5 -10.10 9.08 28.03
C GLU A 5 -10.08 7.56 27.76
N ASN A 6 -11.11 7.04 27.05
CA ASN A 6 -11.15 5.64 26.66
C ASN A 6 -10.02 5.29 25.69
N ASP A 7 -9.76 6.14 24.69
CA ASP A 7 -8.66 5.96 23.75
C ASP A 7 -7.31 5.92 24.49
N GLN A 8 -7.05 6.89 25.35
CA GLN A 8 -5.81 6.95 26.14
C GLN A 8 -5.63 5.75 27.06
N ARG A 9 -6.72 5.18 27.56
CA ARG A 9 -6.64 4.05 28.50
C ARG A 9 -6.50 2.70 27.84
N TYR A 10 -7.13 2.51 26.67
CA TYR A 10 -7.32 1.16 26.09
C TYR A 10 -6.68 0.97 24.72
N ILE A 11 -6.26 2.03 24.03
CA ILE A 11 -5.61 1.93 22.72
C ILE A 11 -4.11 2.19 22.88
N ALA A 12 -3.28 1.33 22.28
CA ALA A 12 -1.84 1.53 22.27
C ALA A 12 -1.45 2.87 21.63
N HIS A 13 -0.56 3.63 22.28
CA HIS A 13 -0.17 4.98 21.85
C HIS A 13 0.85 4.96 20.71
N THR A 14 0.47 4.34 19.59
CA THR A 14 1.31 4.23 18.40
C THR A 14 1.13 5.39 17.41
N TYR A 15 0.15 6.26 17.64
CA TYR A 15 -0.15 7.44 16.82
C TYR A 15 -0.36 8.69 17.66
N ALA A 16 0.16 9.82 17.20
CA ALA A 16 -0.20 11.13 17.72
C ALA A 16 -1.51 11.58 17.04
N ARG A 17 -2.62 11.66 17.81
CA ARG A 17 -3.90 12.11 17.30
C ARG A 17 -4.05 13.62 17.43
N PHE A 18 -4.75 14.23 16.47
CA PHE A 18 -5.26 15.59 16.65
C PHE A 18 -6.31 15.61 17.77
N ASP A 19 -6.38 16.71 18.50
CA ASP A 19 -7.30 16.87 19.65
C ASP A 19 -8.74 17.18 19.20
N VAL A 20 -9.29 16.34 18.32
CA VAL A 20 -10.65 16.44 17.75
C VAL A 20 -11.32 15.08 17.80
N VAL A 21 -12.58 15.04 18.24
CA VAL A 21 -13.42 13.85 18.19
C VAL A 21 -14.43 14.01 17.07
N LEU A 22 -14.21 13.32 15.95
CA LEU A 22 -15.16 13.30 14.84
C LEU A 22 -16.24 12.25 15.10
N THR A 23 -17.51 12.61 14.87
CA THR A 23 -18.67 11.78 15.21
C THR A 23 -19.45 11.28 14.01
N HIS A 24 -19.59 12.11 12.96
CA HIS A 24 -20.34 11.77 11.75
C HIS A 24 -19.87 12.62 10.56
N GLY A 25 -20.37 12.29 9.37
CA GLY A 25 -20.08 13.03 8.14
C GLY A 25 -20.99 12.67 6.98
N LYS A 26 -21.04 13.52 5.96
CA LYS A 26 -21.71 13.27 4.68
C LYS A 26 -20.91 13.90 3.55
N GLY A 27 -20.62 13.15 2.51
CA GLY A 27 -19.75 13.60 1.41
C GLY A 27 -18.36 13.97 1.92
N CYS A 28 -17.91 15.20 1.66
CA CYS A 28 -16.61 15.71 2.12
C CYS A 28 -16.66 16.50 3.44
N ARG A 29 -17.76 16.47 4.16
CA ARG A 29 -17.94 17.21 5.41
C ARG A 29 -17.98 16.24 6.58
N VAL A 30 -17.31 16.60 7.68
CA VAL A 30 -17.30 15.86 8.95
C VAL A 30 -17.59 16.81 10.10
N TYR A 31 -18.13 16.28 11.17
CA TYR A 31 -18.56 17.04 12.34
C TYR A 31 -17.94 16.45 13.60
N ASP A 32 -17.55 17.33 14.51
CA ASP A 32 -17.07 16.91 15.82
C ASP A 32 -18.21 16.74 16.85
N GLU A 33 -17.86 16.39 18.07
CA GLU A 33 -18.79 16.22 19.20
C GLU A 33 -19.56 17.47 19.59
N ASN A 34 -19.15 18.66 19.12
CA ASN A 34 -19.79 19.94 19.32
C ASN A 34 -20.53 20.44 18.08
N GLU A 35 -20.80 19.59 17.10
CA GLU A 35 -21.42 19.91 15.81
C GLU A 35 -20.63 20.94 14.96
N LYS A 36 -19.36 21.12 15.25
CA LYS A 36 -18.49 21.97 14.43
C LYS A 36 -18.15 21.24 13.13
N GLU A 37 -18.41 21.91 12.02
CA GLU A 37 -18.16 21.41 10.67
C GLU A 37 -16.68 21.57 10.27
N TYR A 38 -16.16 20.55 9.61
CA TYR A 38 -14.86 20.53 8.96
C TYR A 38 -15.00 20.03 7.53
N LEU A 39 -14.21 20.61 6.62
CA LEU A 39 -14.04 20.09 5.27
C LEU A 39 -12.89 19.08 5.30
N ASP A 40 -13.20 17.82 4.99
CA ASP A 40 -12.18 16.77 4.90
C ASP A 40 -11.54 16.77 3.50
N LEU A 41 -10.27 17.17 3.45
CA LEU A 41 -9.43 17.13 2.26
C LEU A 41 -8.46 15.92 2.27
N THR A 42 -8.52 15.09 3.31
CA THR A 42 -7.63 13.94 3.48
C THR A 42 -8.27 12.62 3.07
N ALA A 43 -9.60 12.57 3.02
CA ALA A 43 -10.40 11.38 2.69
C ALA A 43 -9.94 10.12 3.46
N GLY A 44 -9.58 10.27 4.76
CA GLY A 44 -9.06 9.18 5.56
C GLY A 44 -7.75 8.60 5.00
N ILE A 45 -6.88 9.43 4.45
CA ILE A 45 -5.66 9.07 3.72
C ILE A 45 -6.02 8.19 2.49
N GLY A 46 -6.99 8.69 1.69
CA GLY A 46 -7.43 8.10 0.43
C GLY A 46 -8.42 6.94 0.54
N VAL A 47 -8.81 6.52 1.75
CA VAL A 47 -9.74 5.39 1.95
C VAL A 47 -11.18 5.78 1.65
N ASN A 48 -11.60 7.00 2.00
CA ASN A 48 -12.97 7.50 1.81
C ASN A 48 -13.14 8.22 0.45
N ALA A 49 -12.70 7.59 -0.63
CA ALA A 49 -12.76 8.20 -1.98
C ALA A 49 -14.18 8.56 -2.45
N LEU A 50 -15.22 7.87 -1.94
CA LEU A 50 -16.63 8.16 -2.20
C LEU A 50 -17.22 9.21 -1.25
N GLY A 51 -16.42 9.68 -0.28
CA GLY A 51 -16.89 10.53 0.82
C GLY A 51 -17.57 9.75 1.94
N TYR A 52 -17.99 10.49 2.97
CA TYR A 52 -18.67 9.91 4.14
C TYR A 52 -20.13 9.58 3.81
N ALA A 53 -20.59 8.44 4.30
CA ALA A 53 -21.98 8.00 4.24
C ALA A 53 -22.59 8.05 2.82
N ASP A 54 -21.83 7.64 1.79
CA ASP A 54 -22.37 7.46 0.44
C ASP A 54 -23.48 6.40 0.46
N ASP A 55 -24.67 6.76 -0.04
CA ASP A 55 -25.85 5.92 0.12
C ASP A 55 -25.75 4.60 -0.65
N ALA A 56 -25.13 4.61 -1.84
CA ALA A 56 -24.95 3.40 -2.65
C ALA A 56 -23.95 2.44 -2.01
N TRP A 57 -22.85 2.97 -1.49
CA TRP A 57 -21.85 2.20 -0.77
C TRP A 57 -22.42 1.59 0.52
N VAL A 58 -23.13 2.40 1.33
CA VAL A 58 -23.77 1.92 2.58
C VAL A 58 -24.74 0.78 2.29
N GLN A 59 -25.60 0.94 1.26
CA GLN A 59 -26.55 -0.09 0.89
C GLN A 59 -25.87 -1.37 0.38
N ALA A 60 -24.84 -1.25 -0.44
CA ALA A 60 -24.09 -2.39 -0.96
C ALA A 60 -23.44 -3.20 0.18
N VAL A 61 -22.77 -2.52 1.13
CA VAL A 61 -22.14 -3.17 2.30
C VAL A 61 -23.20 -3.83 3.19
N ALA A 62 -24.27 -3.13 3.51
CA ALA A 62 -25.35 -3.65 4.36
C ALA A 62 -26.03 -4.89 3.74
N SER A 63 -26.31 -4.85 2.43
CA SER A 63 -26.90 -5.96 1.69
C SER A 63 -25.97 -7.17 1.67
N GLN A 64 -24.68 -6.98 1.36
CA GLN A 64 -23.71 -8.09 1.31
C GLN A 64 -23.48 -8.67 2.71
N ALA A 65 -23.39 -7.83 3.74
CA ALA A 65 -23.25 -8.29 5.13
C ALA A 65 -24.45 -9.14 5.58
N ALA A 66 -25.67 -8.80 5.12
CA ALA A 66 -26.88 -9.57 5.40
C ALA A 66 -26.99 -10.87 4.58
N THR A 67 -26.24 -10.99 3.46
CA THR A 67 -26.30 -12.14 2.56
C THR A 67 -25.21 -13.15 2.87
N LEU A 68 -23.95 -12.73 2.76
CA LEU A 68 -22.77 -13.59 2.93
C LEU A 68 -21.54 -12.73 3.24
N PRO A 69 -21.23 -12.48 4.53
CA PRO A 69 -20.17 -11.55 4.90
C PRO A 69 -18.76 -12.12 4.71
N HIS A 70 -18.57 -13.44 4.83
CA HIS A 70 -17.26 -14.09 4.71
C HIS A 70 -17.36 -15.60 4.52
N VAL A 71 -16.49 -16.15 3.68
CA VAL A 71 -16.43 -17.62 3.43
C VAL A 71 -15.00 -18.17 3.41
N SER A 72 -13.99 -17.38 3.68
CA SER A 72 -12.56 -17.69 3.48
C SER A 72 -12.17 -18.02 2.02
N ASN A 73 -10.87 -18.15 1.78
CA ASN A 73 -10.34 -18.56 0.45
C ASN A 73 -10.56 -20.05 0.12
N LEU A 74 -11.31 -20.77 0.96
CA LEU A 74 -11.66 -22.17 0.70
C LEU A 74 -12.88 -22.31 -0.21
N TYR A 75 -13.63 -21.26 -0.39
CA TYR A 75 -14.86 -21.25 -1.21
C TYR A 75 -14.85 -20.06 -2.18
N TYR A 76 -15.58 -20.22 -3.27
CA TYR A 76 -15.77 -19.15 -4.23
C TYR A 76 -16.80 -18.13 -3.72
N SER A 77 -16.57 -16.87 -4.00
CA SER A 77 -17.43 -15.75 -3.65
C SER A 77 -17.71 -14.89 -4.89
N GLN A 78 -18.96 -14.50 -5.09
CA GLN A 78 -19.34 -13.68 -6.24
C GLN A 78 -18.68 -12.31 -6.23
N PRO A 79 -18.67 -11.55 -5.11
CA PRO A 79 -18.04 -10.23 -5.09
C PRO A 79 -16.54 -10.26 -5.45
N ASP A 80 -15.80 -11.27 -4.97
CA ASP A 80 -14.37 -11.40 -5.26
C ASP A 80 -14.13 -11.65 -6.76
N SER A 81 -14.97 -12.53 -7.35
CA SER A 81 -14.91 -12.85 -8.78
C SER A 81 -15.20 -11.62 -9.65
N ASP A 82 -16.28 -10.90 -9.37
CA ASP A 82 -16.70 -9.73 -10.13
C ASP A 82 -15.67 -8.59 -10.08
N VAL A 83 -15.11 -8.33 -8.89
CA VAL A 83 -14.06 -7.33 -8.72
C VAL A 83 -12.77 -7.74 -9.41
N ALA A 84 -12.38 -9.01 -9.33
CA ALA A 84 -11.19 -9.51 -10.02
C ALA A 84 -11.32 -9.37 -11.55
N GLU A 85 -12.46 -9.76 -12.14
CA GLU A 85 -12.73 -9.59 -13.57
C GLU A 85 -12.64 -8.11 -13.98
N LEU A 86 -13.38 -7.23 -13.29
CA LEU A 86 -13.40 -5.80 -13.57
C LEU A 86 -12.00 -5.17 -13.53
N LEU A 87 -11.20 -5.51 -12.51
CA LEU A 87 -9.86 -4.95 -12.35
C LEU A 87 -8.89 -5.51 -13.39
N CYS A 88 -8.93 -6.81 -13.68
CA CYS A 88 -8.09 -7.42 -14.70
C CYS A 88 -8.34 -6.80 -16.08
N GLU A 89 -9.61 -6.65 -16.48
CA GLU A 89 -9.97 -6.04 -17.75
C GLU A 89 -9.51 -4.58 -17.87
N ARG A 90 -9.66 -3.80 -16.81
CA ARG A 90 -9.29 -2.37 -16.82
C ARG A 90 -7.79 -2.12 -16.71
N CYS A 91 -7.07 -2.94 -15.95
CA CYS A 91 -5.64 -2.75 -15.68
C CYS A 91 -4.73 -3.56 -16.62
N GLY A 92 -5.29 -4.49 -17.41
CA GLY A 92 -4.54 -5.35 -18.31
C GLY A 92 -3.73 -6.44 -17.60
N PHE A 93 -4.10 -6.78 -16.36
CA PHE A 93 -3.56 -7.93 -15.63
C PHE A 93 -4.37 -9.20 -15.89
N THR A 94 -3.77 -10.35 -15.67
CA THR A 94 -4.43 -11.65 -15.86
C THR A 94 -5.04 -12.21 -14.59
N ASN A 95 -4.50 -11.86 -13.43
CA ASN A 95 -4.93 -12.38 -12.14
C ASN A 95 -4.79 -11.32 -11.05
N MET A 96 -5.63 -11.42 -10.02
CA MET A 96 -5.61 -10.57 -8.84
C MET A 96 -5.31 -11.37 -7.58
N PHE A 97 -4.63 -10.72 -6.63
CA PHE A 97 -4.44 -11.21 -5.28
C PHE A 97 -5.04 -10.18 -4.32
N PHE A 98 -5.99 -10.61 -3.51
CA PHE A 98 -6.63 -9.76 -2.50
C PHE A 98 -5.96 -9.95 -1.14
N ALA A 99 -5.78 -8.85 -0.42
CA ALA A 99 -5.20 -8.80 0.91
C ALA A 99 -5.92 -7.75 1.77
N ASN A 100 -5.72 -7.79 3.10
CA ASN A 100 -6.44 -6.90 4.01
C ASN A 100 -5.83 -5.48 4.08
N SER A 101 -4.63 -5.30 3.57
CA SER A 101 -3.92 -4.02 3.63
C SER A 101 -2.91 -3.88 2.48
N GLY A 102 -2.50 -2.62 2.21
CA GLY A 102 -1.41 -2.35 1.28
C GLY A 102 -0.08 -3.01 1.70
N ALA A 103 0.20 -3.09 3.00
CA ALA A 103 1.39 -3.78 3.50
C ALA A 103 1.36 -5.28 3.15
N GLU A 104 0.22 -5.95 3.33
CA GLU A 104 0.06 -7.37 2.96
C GLU A 104 0.12 -7.58 1.44
N ALA A 105 -0.45 -6.66 0.65
CA ALA A 105 -0.33 -6.70 -0.80
C ALA A 105 1.14 -6.58 -1.26
N ASN A 106 1.90 -5.68 -0.64
CA ASN A 106 3.33 -5.52 -0.89
C ASN A 106 4.15 -6.75 -0.43
N GLU A 107 3.83 -7.36 0.71
CA GLU A 107 4.41 -8.65 1.12
C GLU A 107 4.14 -9.74 0.06
N GLY A 108 2.93 -9.78 -0.46
CA GLY A 108 2.55 -10.69 -1.56
C GLY A 108 3.38 -10.43 -2.82
N ALA A 109 3.52 -9.18 -3.24
CA ALA A 109 4.32 -8.79 -4.41
C ALA A 109 5.81 -9.15 -4.26
N ILE A 110 6.39 -8.89 -3.09
CA ILE A 110 7.78 -9.26 -2.75
C ILE A 110 7.97 -10.78 -2.85
N LYS A 111 7.04 -11.56 -2.28
CA LYS A 111 7.08 -13.03 -2.34
C LYS A 111 6.97 -13.54 -3.77
N VAL A 112 6.04 -12.99 -4.56
CA VAL A 112 5.86 -13.37 -5.97
C VAL A 112 7.11 -13.07 -6.78
N ALA A 113 7.70 -11.88 -6.63
CA ALA A 113 8.93 -11.50 -7.33
C ALA A 113 10.10 -12.45 -7.02
N ARG A 114 10.30 -12.75 -5.75
CA ARG A 114 11.37 -13.67 -5.30
C ARG A 114 11.11 -15.11 -5.75
N LYS A 115 9.87 -15.59 -5.64
CA LYS A 115 9.51 -16.93 -6.09
C LYS A 115 9.66 -17.09 -7.60
N TYR A 116 9.12 -16.16 -8.38
CA TYR A 116 9.27 -16.16 -9.83
C TYR A 116 10.75 -16.20 -10.24
N SER A 117 11.55 -15.34 -9.60
CA SER A 117 12.99 -15.28 -9.88
C SER A 117 13.70 -16.61 -9.54
N SER A 118 13.38 -17.22 -8.42
CA SER A 118 13.95 -18.52 -8.01
C SER A 118 13.58 -19.63 -8.96
N ASP A 119 12.32 -19.69 -9.40
CA ASP A 119 11.82 -20.75 -10.27
C ASP A 119 12.41 -20.67 -11.70
N HIS A 120 12.66 -19.46 -12.21
CA HIS A 120 13.10 -19.25 -13.59
C HIS A 120 14.62 -19.04 -13.74
N TYR A 121 15.29 -18.53 -12.71
CA TYR A 121 16.71 -18.15 -12.78
C TYR A 121 17.58 -18.81 -11.69
N GLY A 122 16.98 -19.63 -10.85
CA GLY A 122 17.69 -20.31 -9.76
C GLY A 122 17.93 -19.43 -8.53
N SER A 123 18.73 -19.92 -7.59
CA SER A 123 19.01 -19.24 -6.32
C SER A 123 19.95 -18.04 -6.50
N GLY A 124 19.86 -17.08 -5.56
CA GLY A 124 20.79 -15.93 -5.48
C GLY A 124 20.27 -14.64 -6.11
N ARG A 125 19.20 -14.70 -6.90
CA ARG A 125 18.55 -13.53 -7.51
C ARG A 125 17.28 -13.17 -6.74
N HIS A 126 17.43 -12.39 -5.65
CA HIS A 126 16.36 -12.08 -4.70
C HIS A 126 16.35 -10.61 -4.23
N GLU A 127 17.27 -9.77 -4.73
CA GLU A 127 17.30 -8.36 -4.39
C GLU A 127 16.18 -7.60 -5.09
N ILE A 128 15.54 -6.70 -4.34
CA ILE A 128 14.51 -5.79 -4.83
C ILE A 128 15.03 -4.36 -4.66
N ILE A 129 15.03 -3.60 -5.75
CA ILE A 129 15.34 -2.18 -5.68
C ILE A 129 14.05 -1.43 -5.37
N THR A 130 14.09 -0.58 -4.36
CA THR A 130 13.05 0.37 -4.01
C THR A 130 13.59 1.81 -4.11
N LEU A 131 12.81 2.81 -3.76
CA LEU A 131 13.27 4.18 -3.88
C LEU A 131 13.49 4.84 -2.51
N VAL A 132 14.49 5.69 -2.42
CA VAL A 132 14.62 6.64 -1.31
C VAL A 132 13.32 7.44 -1.22
N ASN A 133 12.87 7.75 -0.01
CA ASN A 133 11.62 8.44 0.27
C ASN A 133 10.33 7.64 -0.01
N SER A 134 10.44 6.35 -0.38
CA SER A 134 9.27 5.49 -0.59
C SER A 134 8.62 5.05 0.71
N PHE A 135 7.34 4.68 0.62
CA PHE A 135 6.60 4.05 1.70
C PHE A 135 5.89 2.78 1.21
N HIS A 136 6.24 1.63 1.78
CA HIS A 136 5.70 0.33 1.35
C HIS A 136 4.93 -0.42 2.43
N GLY A 137 4.87 0.11 3.64
CA GLY A 137 4.13 -0.47 4.77
C GLY A 137 4.96 -0.60 6.04
N ARG A 138 4.35 -1.16 7.09
CA ARG A 138 4.93 -1.24 8.44
C ARG A 138 5.14 -2.68 8.95
N THR A 139 4.90 -3.70 8.15
CA THR A 139 5.42 -5.06 8.43
C THR A 139 6.94 -5.04 8.29
N ILE A 140 7.66 -5.95 8.95
CA ILE A 140 9.13 -5.91 8.94
C ILE A 140 9.70 -5.94 7.51
N THR A 141 9.14 -6.77 6.61
CA THR A 141 9.63 -6.81 5.23
C THR A 141 9.22 -5.57 4.42
N ALA A 142 7.98 -5.10 4.53
CA ALA A 142 7.55 -3.87 3.88
C ALA A 142 8.28 -2.63 4.42
N LEU A 143 8.62 -2.64 5.71
CA LEU A 143 9.44 -1.62 6.35
C LEU A 143 10.88 -1.65 5.80
N SER A 144 11.45 -2.83 5.60
CA SER A 144 12.77 -2.99 4.95
C SER A 144 12.79 -2.46 3.51
N ALA A 145 11.65 -2.53 2.81
CA ALA A 145 11.48 -1.97 1.47
C ALA A 145 11.27 -0.45 1.47
N THR A 146 10.81 0.12 2.58
CA THR A 146 10.54 1.57 2.73
C THR A 146 11.86 2.34 2.80
N GLY A 147 12.03 3.33 1.93
CA GLY A 147 13.28 4.09 1.79
C GLY A 147 13.35 5.35 2.66
N GLN A 148 12.90 5.30 3.91
CA GLN A 148 12.86 6.42 4.85
C GLN A 148 13.46 6.00 6.20
N ASP A 149 14.66 6.48 6.49
CA ASP A 149 15.46 6.06 7.67
C ASP A 149 14.75 6.28 9.02
N HIS A 150 13.89 7.28 9.12
CA HIS A 150 13.18 7.57 10.37
C HIS A 150 12.18 6.45 10.76
N PHE A 151 11.70 5.65 9.81
CA PHE A 151 10.88 4.48 10.09
C PHE A 151 11.68 3.25 10.51
N HIS A 152 12.99 3.24 10.26
CA HIS A 152 13.84 2.07 10.55
C HIS A 152 14.34 2.01 12.00
N GLN A 153 14.11 3.04 12.79
CA GLN A 153 14.62 3.10 14.16
C GLN A 153 13.99 2.03 15.05
N HIS A 154 14.82 1.30 15.80
CA HIS A 154 14.42 0.33 16.84
C HIS A 154 13.79 -1.00 16.36
N PHE A 155 13.79 -1.32 15.06
CA PHE A 155 13.12 -2.51 14.53
C PHE A 155 14.06 -3.55 13.91
N ASP A 156 15.37 -3.42 14.12
CA ASP A 156 16.34 -4.42 13.66
C ASP A 156 16.14 -5.80 14.33
N PRO A 157 16.46 -6.89 13.62
CA PRO A 157 17.04 -6.98 12.28
C PRO A 157 15.99 -6.90 11.18
N PHE A 158 16.32 -6.19 10.08
CA PHE A 158 15.46 -6.08 8.90
C PHE A 158 15.58 -7.28 7.96
N THR A 159 14.56 -7.47 7.12
CA THR A 159 14.59 -8.46 6.05
C THR A 159 15.64 -8.05 5.01
N PRO A 160 16.65 -8.91 4.72
CA PRO A 160 17.69 -8.57 3.75
C PRO A 160 17.21 -8.58 2.30
N GLY A 161 18.00 -7.95 1.42
CA GLY A 161 17.79 -7.96 -0.04
C GLY A 161 16.97 -6.78 -0.55
N PHE A 162 17.01 -5.64 0.14
CA PHE A 162 16.49 -4.37 -0.37
C PHE A 162 17.64 -3.39 -0.62
N VAL A 163 17.55 -2.65 -1.73
CA VAL A 163 18.50 -1.61 -2.14
C VAL A 163 17.69 -0.38 -2.53
N HIS A 164 18.03 0.79 -1.99
CA HIS A 164 17.29 2.02 -2.25
C HIS A 164 17.98 2.86 -3.31
N ALA A 165 17.26 3.20 -4.39
CA ALA A 165 17.72 4.10 -5.45
C ALA A 165 17.10 5.49 -5.28
N VAL A 166 17.78 6.51 -5.77
CA VAL A 166 17.26 7.88 -5.77
C VAL A 166 16.18 8.02 -6.83
N ALA A 167 15.00 8.54 -6.45
CA ALA A 167 13.89 8.77 -7.37
C ALA A 167 14.31 9.76 -8.48
N ASN A 168 13.90 9.47 -9.71
CA ASN A 168 14.22 10.27 -10.91
C ASN A 168 15.72 10.32 -11.30
N ASP A 169 16.59 9.56 -10.64
CA ASP A 169 17.99 9.40 -11.02
C ASP A 169 18.21 8.06 -11.73
N ILE A 170 18.21 8.10 -13.07
CA ILE A 170 18.39 6.92 -13.92
C ILE A 170 19.81 6.33 -13.76
N ALA A 171 20.82 7.16 -13.50
CA ALA A 171 22.18 6.69 -13.35
C ALA A 171 22.35 5.93 -12.03
N ASP A 172 21.77 6.46 -10.94
CA ASP A 172 21.78 5.80 -9.66
C ASP A 172 21.00 4.46 -9.71
N LEU A 173 19.81 4.44 -10.30
CA LEU A 173 19.04 3.21 -10.49
C LEU A 173 19.85 2.14 -11.23
N LYS A 174 20.47 2.50 -12.36
CA LYS A 174 21.29 1.57 -13.15
C LYS A 174 22.51 1.06 -12.39
N SER A 175 23.13 1.88 -11.56
CA SER A 175 24.29 1.50 -10.75
C SER A 175 23.95 0.44 -9.70
N LYS A 176 22.69 0.38 -9.28
CA LYS A 176 22.18 -0.55 -8.25
C LYS A 176 21.63 -1.85 -8.81
N VAL A 177 21.35 -1.90 -10.11
CA VAL A 177 20.95 -3.15 -10.78
C VAL A 177 22.12 -4.11 -10.84
N SER A 178 21.94 -5.32 -10.34
CA SER A 178 22.95 -6.37 -10.32
C SER A 178 22.40 -7.71 -10.81
N LYS A 179 23.24 -8.72 -10.92
CA LYS A 179 22.80 -10.11 -11.22
C LYS A 179 21.91 -10.68 -10.10
N ARG A 180 21.88 -10.06 -8.94
CA ARG A 180 21.02 -10.46 -7.81
C ARG A 180 19.64 -9.77 -7.82
N THR A 181 19.46 -8.75 -8.65
CA THR A 181 18.20 -8.00 -8.72
C THR A 181 17.11 -8.82 -9.38
N CYS A 182 16.01 -9.06 -8.67
CA CYS A 182 14.85 -9.77 -9.18
C CYS A 182 13.69 -8.85 -9.55
N ALA A 183 13.60 -7.67 -8.95
CA ALA A 183 12.53 -6.72 -9.22
C ALA A 183 12.92 -5.28 -8.86
N VAL A 184 12.18 -4.33 -9.41
CA VAL A 184 12.12 -2.95 -8.94
C VAL A 184 10.69 -2.69 -8.45
N MET A 185 10.55 -2.13 -7.25
CA MET A 185 9.28 -1.80 -6.63
C MET A 185 9.25 -0.30 -6.37
N LEU A 186 8.27 0.38 -6.95
CA LEU A 186 8.19 1.84 -6.90
C LEU A 186 6.73 2.32 -6.81
N GLU A 187 6.57 3.53 -6.31
CA GLU A 187 5.33 4.30 -6.37
C GLU A 187 5.41 5.24 -7.58
N MET A 188 4.38 5.28 -8.43
CA MET A 188 4.33 6.26 -9.54
C MET A 188 4.26 7.70 -9.03
N ILE A 189 3.68 7.86 -7.85
CA ILE A 189 3.68 9.09 -7.05
C ILE A 189 4.00 8.66 -5.63
N GLN A 190 5.15 9.08 -5.09
CA GLN A 190 5.48 8.83 -3.69
C GLN A 190 4.53 9.64 -2.80
N GLY A 191 3.50 8.98 -2.27
CA GLY A 191 2.42 9.65 -1.55
C GLY A 191 2.86 10.15 -0.19
N GLU A 192 3.29 9.25 0.67
CA GLU A 192 3.73 9.55 2.04
C GLU A 192 5.02 10.41 2.05
N GLY A 193 5.91 10.17 1.12
CA GLY A 193 7.17 10.91 0.97
C GLY A 193 7.04 12.37 0.49
N GLY A 194 5.81 12.89 0.29
CA GLY A 194 5.57 14.30 -0.04
C GLY A 194 4.82 14.55 -1.36
N VAL A 195 4.08 13.55 -1.87
CA VAL A 195 3.34 13.63 -3.14
C VAL A 195 4.27 13.97 -4.33
N LEU A 196 5.34 13.18 -4.46
CA LEU A 196 6.39 13.38 -5.46
C LEU A 196 6.19 12.45 -6.66
N PRO A 197 5.84 12.96 -7.86
CA PRO A 197 5.66 12.13 -9.05
C PRO A 197 7.01 11.65 -9.61
N LEU A 198 7.01 10.43 -10.16
CA LEU A 198 8.12 9.95 -10.96
C LEU A 198 8.03 10.49 -12.39
N GLU A 199 9.17 10.85 -12.95
CA GLU A 199 9.27 11.29 -14.34
C GLU A 199 9.01 10.12 -15.31
N PRO A 200 8.29 10.31 -16.41
CA PRO A 200 8.03 9.26 -17.40
C PRO A 200 9.31 8.63 -17.97
N ALA A 201 10.38 9.42 -18.10
CA ALA A 201 11.68 8.94 -18.54
C ALA A 201 12.30 7.94 -17.57
N PHE A 202 12.18 8.19 -16.25
CA PHE A 202 12.66 7.29 -15.20
C PHE A 202 11.91 5.96 -15.22
N VAL A 203 10.58 5.98 -15.28
CA VAL A 203 9.74 4.78 -15.37
C VAL A 203 10.02 3.97 -16.63
N SER A 204 10.27 4.65 -17.76
CA SER A 204 10.64 3.97 -19.01
C SER A 204 12.03 3.35 -18.97
N ALA A 205 12.98 3.96 -18.27
CA ALA A 205 14.33 3.43 -18.08
C ALA A 205 14.34 2.19 -17.19
N ASP A 206 13.50 2.14 -16.15
CA ASP A 206 13.30 0.96 -15.31
C ASP A 206 12.82 -0.24 -16.13
N ARG A 207 11.75 -0.09 -16.93
CA ARG A 207 11.22 -1.15 -17.80
C ARG A 207 12.27 -1.70 -18.78
N LYS A 208 13.19 -0.88 -19.26
CA LYS A 208 14.29 -1.32 -20.14
C LYS A 208 15.38 -2.06 -19.37
N SER A 209 15.70 -1.60 -18.18
CA SER A 209 16.76 -2.21 -17.35
C SER A 209 16.39 -3.61 -16.87
N THR A 210 15.14 -3.84 -16.53
CA THR A 210 14.63 -5.15 -16.10
C THR A 210 14.54 -6.16 -17.25
N ARG A 211 14.32 -5.71 -18.49
CA ARG A 211 14.31 -6.58 -19.69
C ARG A 211 15.69 -6.97 -20.20
N LEU A 212 16.73 -6.16 -19.95
CA LEU A 212 18.10 -6.44 -20.42
C LEU A 212 18.83 -7.48 -19.59
N ASN A 213 18.30 -7.85 -18.43
CA ASN A 213 18.87 -8.86 -17.53
C ASN A 213 18.01 -10.14 -17.41
N SER A 214 17.03 -10.30 -18.28
CA SER A 214 16.17 -11.51 -18.39
C SER A 214 16.62 -12.43 -19.49
#